data_888a4c6d8ec91ac44d65b6e6360dc2c4
#
_entry.id   888a4c6d8ec91ac44d65b6e6360dc2c4
#
_cell.length_a   1.000
_cell.length_b   1.000
_cell.length_c   1.000
_cell.angle_alpha   90.00
_cell.angle_beta   90.00
_cell.angle_gamma   90.00
#
_symmetry.space_group_name_H-M   'P 1'
#
loop_
_entity.id
_entity.type
_entity.pdbx_description
1 polymer ?
#
loop_
_entity_poly.entity_id
_entity_poly.type
_entity_poly.pdbx_seq_one_letter_code
_entity_poly.pdbx_strand_id
1 'polypeptide(L)'
;MLSHALPSPSSNGHAFPAIINAIHAEIPPRSTVWINVFHALPGRFNLADMPTSPPSTPGPAVGGDDYFTSMVFDSAVRVDDYQGDALRPLPPSPRPVVPPSTINLAIVERYIPPTNAREFLEMYSTTGRSPLGDRLVELSPDEGTLIFIYPTRTGGRTFMNEILGPILEPMLRSLVIINGLSADLGATLGTMGAVEQLPEFEEAKAQLENYCSRLSRNDSTLQAFRGRSARYSVVHASKEEVALERKVWAEDWWIKQEKPRVRAVVAKYFRLANRLPADAEVMPVELIQKILDGVAGRAYPPGTEPSRGVEVGVFAVRKSRST
;
A
#
# COMPACT_ATOMS: atom_id res chain seq x y z
N MET A 1 -9.11 -15.28 -3.89
CA MET A 1 -8.68 -14.16 -3.05
C MET A 1 -7.82 -13.22 -3.87
N LEU A 2 -7.84 -11.91 -3.58
CA LEU A 2 -6.96 -10.93 -4.24
C LEU A 2 -6.26 -10.09 -3.18
N SER A 3 -4.92 -9.96 -3.28
CA SER A 3 -4.09 -9.13 -2.39
C SER A 3 -3.50 -7.96 -3.17
N HIS A 4 -3.76 -6.74 -2.72
CA HIS A 4 -3.23 -5.50 -3.27
C HIS A 4 -2.51 -4.69 -2.18
N ALA A 5 -1.24 -5.01 -2.01
CA ALA A 5 -0.39 -4.36 -1.02
C ALA A 5 0.28 -3.10 -1.59
N LEU A 6 0.20 -1.99 -0.87
CA LEU A 6 0.71 -0.68 -1.24
C LEU A 6 1.82 -0.24 -0.26
N PRO A 7 2.86 0.42 -0.76
CA PRO A 7 3.19 0.78 -2.13
C PRO A 7 3.71 -0.40 -2.97
N SER A 8 4.12 -1.47 -2.35
CA SER A 8 4.54 -2.71 -3.01
C SER A 8 4.36 -3.90 -2.07
N PRO A 9 4.13 -5.10 -2.60
CA PRO A 9 4.14 -6.31 -1.80
C PRO A 9 5.48 -6.50 -1.08
N SER A 10 5.41 -7.13 0.09
CA SER A 10 6.56 -7.59 0.86
C SER A 10 6.24 -8.96 1.44
N SER A 11 7.24 -9.80 1.63
CA SER A 11 7.07 -11.10 2.29
C SER A 11 6.68 -10.97 3.77
N ASN A 12 6.92 -9.82 4.38
CA ASN A 12 6.62 -9.51 5.76
C ASN A 12 5.90 -8.17 5.89
N GLY A 13 5.31 -7.91 7.06
CA GLY A 13 4.72 -6.62 7.40
C GLY A 13 3.33 -6.35 6.82
N HIS A 14 2.74 -7.29 6.07
CA HIS A 14 1.37 -7.22 5.53
C HIS A 14 0.42 -8.15 6.27
N ALA A 15 -0.89 -7.83 6.24
CA ALA A 15 -1.94 -8.64 6.86
C ALA A 15 -2.19 -9.95 6.10
N PHE A 16 -1.82 -10.03 4.82
CA PHE A 16 -2.07 -11.18 3.95
C PHE A 16 -1.65 -12.53 4.57
N PRO A 17 -0.42 -12.74 5.09
CA PRO A 17 -0.03 -14.01 5.69
C PRO A 17 -0.89 -14.40 6.90
N ALA A 18 -1.21 -13.44 7.76
CA ALA A 18 -2.06 -13.65 8.94
C ALA A 18 -3.49 -14.06 8.54
N ILE A 19 -4.04 -13.44 7.50
CA ILE A 19 -5.37 -13.75 6.97
C ILE A 19 -5.40 -15.16 6.38
N ILE A 20 -4.39 -15.55 5.60
CA ILE A 20 -4.29 -16.93 5.07
C ILE A 20 -4.22 -17.94 6.20
N ASN A 21 -3.41 -17.68 7.22
CA ASN A 21 -3.31 -18.56 8.38
C ASN A 21 -4.66 -18.67 9.14
N ALA A 22 -5.37 -17.55 9.29
CA ALA A 22 -6.70 -17.56 9.91
C ALA A 22 -7.72 -18.36 9.09
N ILE A 23 -7.70 -18.22 7.76
CA ILE A 23 -8.55 -19.03 6.87
C ILE A 23 -8.23 -20.52 7.02
N HIS A 24 -6.94 -20.88 7.05
CA HIS A 24 -6.52 -22.27 7.25
C HIS A 24 -7.00 -22.84 8.58
N ALA A 25 -6.96 -22.06 9.65
CA ALA A 25 -7.41 -22.49 10.98
C ALA A 25 -8.93 -22.79 11.04
N GLU A 26 -9.72 -22.17 10.17
CA GLU A 26 -11.16 -22.36 10.09
C GLU A 26 -11.57 -23.51 9.15
N ILE A 27 -10.64 -24.08 8.39
CA ILE A 27 -10.94 -25.20 7.49
C ILE A 27 -11.21 -26.47 8.31
N PRO A 28 -12.39 -27.10 8.16
CA PRO A 28 -12.69 -28.32 8.89
C PRO A 28 -11.69 -29.44 8.58
N PRO A 29 -11.28 -30.25 9.57
CA PRO A 29 -10.43 -31.41 9.35
C PRO A 29 -11.01 -32.33 8.23
N ARG A 30 -10.16 -32.84 7.38
CA ARG A 30 -10.50 -33.71 6.23
C ARG A 30 -11.26 -33.03 5.08
N SER A 31 -11.36 -31.71 5.06
CA SER A 31 -11.88 -30.99 3.89
C SER A 31 -10.71 -30.53 3.01
N THR A 32 -10.82 -30.74 1.70
CA THR A 32 -9.87 -30.18 0.74
C THR A 32 -10.38 -28.82 0.27
N VAL A 33 -9.65 -27.75 0.59
CA VAL A 33 -9.97 -26.40 0.18
C VAL A 33 -8.88 -25.87 -0.74
N TRP A 34 -9.29 -25.32 -1.89
CA TRP A 34 -8.41 -24.70 -2.86
C TRP A 34 -8.48 -23.19 -2.71
N ILE A 35 -7.37 -22.53 -2.40
CA ILE A 35 -7.28 -21.09 -2.26
C ILE A 35 -6.48 -20.53 -3.44
N ASN A 36 -7.16 -19.89 -4.38
CA ASN A 36 -6.51 -19.15 -5.45
C ASN A 36 -6.26 -17.72 -4.99
N VAL A 37 -5.00 -17.29 -5.02
CA VAL A 37 -4.56 -15.96 -4.64
C VAL A 37 -4.04 -15.23 -5.87
N PHE A 38 -4.55 -14.02 -6.08
CA PHE A 38 -4.06 -13.08 -7.08
C PHE A 38 -3.34 -11.94 -6.37
N HIS A 39 -2.04 -11.79 -6.63
CA HIS A 39 -1.26 -10.65 -6.14
C HIS A 39 -1.30 -9.53 -7.17
N ALA A 40 -1.89 -8.40 -6.82
CA ALA A 40 -1.95 -7.21 -7.65
C ALA A 40 -0.60 -6.47 -7.62
N LEU A 41 0.14 -6.53 -8.72
CA LEU A 41 1.50 -6.01 -8.81
C LEU A 41 1.60 -4.86 -9.80
N PRO A 42 2.27 -3.73 -9.46
CA PRO A 42 2.60 -2.71 -10.45
C PRO A 42 3.58 -3.26 -11.48
N GLY A 43 3.50 -2.79 -12.74
CA GLY A 43 4.26 -3.37 -13.85
C GLY A 43 5.78 -3.30 -13.75
N ARG A 44 6.31 -2.54 -12.80
CA ARG A 44 7.75 -2.45 -12.48
C ARG A 44 8.19 -3.41 -11.37
N PHE A 45 7.28 -4.20 -10.82
CA PHE A 45 7.56 -5.10 -9.72
C PHE A 45 8.32 -6.34 -10.23
N ASN A 46 9.34 -6.77 -9.49
CA ASN A 46 10.06 -7.99 -9.78
C ASN A 46 9.28 -9.18 -9.19
N LEU A 47 8.92 -10.15 -10.02
CA LEU A 47 8.18 -11.33 -9.59
C LEU A 47 8.94 -12.17 -8.54
N ALA A 48 10.27 -12.07 -8.49
CA ALA A 48 11.07 -12.74 -7.48
C ALA A 48 10.84 -12.18 -6.06
N ASP A 49 10.34 -10.93 -5.95
CA ASP A 49 10.03 -10.29 -4.66
C ASP A 49 8.58 -10.56 -4.21
N MET A 50 7.85 -11.42 -4.92
CA MET A 50 6.48 -11.76 -4.55
C MET A 50 6.46 -12.44 -3.17
N PRO A 51 5.51 -12.07 -2.29
CA PRO A 51 5.28 -12.84 -1.08
C PRO A 51 5.02 -14.30 -1.47
N THR A 52 5.86 -15.18 -1.00
CA THR A 52 5.50 -16.60 -1.05
C THR A 52 4.40 -16.80 -0.04
N SER A 53 3.29 -17.40 -0.43
CA SER A 53 2.34 -17.96 0.53
C SER A 53 3.13 -18.76 1.56
N PRO A 54 2.70 -18.75 2.84
CA PRO A 54 3.38 -19.58 3.83
C PRO A 54 3.62 -20.92 3.19
N PRO A 55 4.86 -21.40 3.15
CA PRO A 55 5.16 -22.61 2.45
C PRO A 55 4.23 -23.67 3.01
N SER A 56 3.30 -24.12 2.20
CA SER A 56 2.67 -25.40 2.39
C SER A 56 3.74 -26.45 2.09
N THR A 57 4.92 -26.30 2.69
CA THR A 57 5.85 -27.36 2.81
C THR A 57 5.31 -28.16 3.97
N PRO A 58 4.56 -29.23 3.72
CA PRO A 58 4.45 -30.26 4.70
C PRO A 58 5.90 -30.59 5.01
N GLY A 59 6.28 -30.49 6.27
CA GLY A 59 7.46 -31.18 6.72
C GLY A 59 7.40 -32.60 6.15
N PRO A 60 8.52 -33.30 5.94
CA PRO A 60 8.52 -34.58 5.28
C PRO A 60 7.37 -35.42 5.83
N ALA A 61 6.37 -35.70 5.00
CA ALA A 61 5.20 -36.44 5.38
C ALA A 61 5.63 -37.86 5.71
N VAL A 62 5.84 -38.09 6.98
CA VAL A 62 5.91 -39.44 7.52
C VAL A 62 4.44 -39.87 7.62
N GLY A 63 3.96 -40.47 6.55
CA GLY A 63 2.73 -41.28 6.47
C GLY A 63 1.53 -40.72 7.27
N GLY A 64 0.70 -39.91 6.63
CA GLY A 64 -0.58 -39.48 7.19
C GLY A 64 -1.45 -38.81 6.14
N ASP A 65 -2.77 -38.94 6.29
CA ASP A 65 -3.83 -38.45 5.39
C ASP A 65 -3.87 -36.91 5.21
N ASP A 66 -2.92 -36.17 5.77
CA ASP A 66 -2.88 -34.70 5.76
C ASP A 66 -2.30 -34.05 4.48
N TYR A 67 -1.92 -34.88 3.50
CA TYR A 67 -1.21 -34.41 2.29
C TYR A 67 -2.04 -33.50 1.39
N PHE A 68 -3.35 -33.38 1.60
CA PHE A 68 -4.27 -32.68 0.69
C PHE A 68 -5.22 -31.68 1.36
N THR A 69 -4.95 -31.21 2.57
CA THR A 69 -5.95 -30.46 3.34
C THR A 69 -6.14 -29.02 2.94
N SER A 70 -5.12 -28.34 2.42
CA SER A 70 -5.31 -27.02 1.78
C SER A 70 -4.19 -26.73 0.79
N MET A 71 -4.53 -26.32 -0.43
CA MET A 71 -3.56 -25.92 -1.44
C MET A 71 -3.77 -24.44 -1.79
N VAL A 72 -2.72 -23.65 -1.63
CA VAL A 72 -2.70 -22.23 -2.02
C VAL A 72 -2.00 -22.10 -3.37
N PHE A 73 -2.66 -21.46 -4.33
CA PHE A 73 -2.10 -21.18 -5.66
C PHE A 73 -1.95 -19.67 -5.83
N ASP A 74 -0.72 -19.22 -5.91
CA ASP A 74 -0.39 -17.82 -6.11
C ASP A 74 -0.26 -17.49 -7.60
N SER A 75 -0.82 -16.36 -7.98
CA SER A 75 -0.74 -15.80 -9.33
C SER A 75 -0.50 -14.29 -9.27
N ALA A 76 0.32 -13.77 -10.17
CA ALA A 76 0.51 -12.34 -10.31
C ALA A 76 -0.47 -11.74 -11.32
N VAL A 77 -1.11 -10.63 -10.98
CA VAL A 77 -1.95 -9.85 -11.89
C VAL A 77 -1.45 -8.40 -11.92
N ARG A 78 -1.32 -7.86 -13.13
CA ARG A 78 -0.78 -6.53 -13.30
C ARG A 78 -1.82 -5.46 -12.98
N VAL A 79 -1.45 -4.52 -12.10
CA VAL A 79 -2.19 -3.27 -11.86
C VAL A 79 -1.43 -2.08 -12.44
N ASP A 80 -2.16 -0.99 -12.69
CA ASP A 80 -1.54 0.26 -13.09
C ASP A 80 -0.68 0.82 -11.95
N ASP A 81 0.49 1.35 -12.31
CA ASP A 81 1.38 1.96 -11.34
C ASP A 81 0.88 3.36 -10.97
N TYR A 82 0.40 3.50 -9.73
CA TYR A 82 -0.12 4.75 -9.20
C TYR A 82 0.95 5.82 -8.95
N GLN A 83 2.21 5.43 -8.93
CA GLN A 83 3.34 6.33 -8.72
C GLN A 83 4.08 6.69 -10.00
N GLY A 84 3.90 5.89 -11.06
CA GLY A 84 4.79 5.90 -12.22
C GLY A 84 4.57 7.00 -13.23
N ASP A 85 3.37 7.56 -13.38
CA ASP A 85 3.11 8.44 -14.50
C ASP A 85 2.09 9.55 -14.17
N ALA A 86 2.58 10.59 -13.49
CA ALA A 86 1.83 11.84 -13.33
C ALA A 86 1.53 12.51 -14.71
N LEU A 87 2.14 12.04 -15.78
CA LEU A 87 2.07 12.62 -17.13
C LEU A 87 1.04 11.93 -18.03
N ARG A 88 0.57 10.73 -17.69
CA ARG A 88 -0.46 10.04 -18.47
C ARG A 88 -1.76 9.94 -17.67
N PRO A 89 -2.85 10.58 -18.13
CA PRO A 89 -4.15 10.36 -17.53
C PRO A 89 -4.55 8.91 -17.76
N LEU A 90 -4.61 8.13 -16.68
CA LEU A 90 -5.12 6.77 -16.76
C LEU A 90 -6.64 6.82 -16.95
N PRO A 91 -7.21 5.86 -17.68
CA PRO A 91 -8.64 5.81 -17.91
C PRO A 91 -9.39 5.62 -16.58
N PRO A 92 -10.66 6.07 -16.49
CA PRO A 92 -11.46 5.95 -15.28
C PRO A 92 -11.76 4.49 -14.95
N SER A 93 -12.01 4.23 -13.64
CA SER A 93 -12.50 2.95 -13.15
C SER A 93 -13.97 2.69 -13.60
N PRO A 94 -14.41 1.43 -13.67
CA PRO A 94 -13.71 0.25 -13.17
C PRO A 94 -12.74 -0.39 -14.19
N ARG A 95 -11.59 -0.82 -13.68
CA ARG A 95 -10.57 -1.56 -14.44
C ARG A 95 -10.17 -2.82 -13.67
N PRO A 96 -11.03 -3.84 -13.69
CA PRO A 96 -10.76 -5.06 -12.96
C PRO A 96 -9.56 -5.79 -13.57
N VAL A 97 -8.71 -6.36 -12.73
CA VAL A 97 -7.54 -7.18 -13.13
C VAL A 97 -7.83 -8.67 -13.10
N VAL A 98 -8.96 -9.04 -12.51
CA VAL A 98 -9.54 -10.39 -12.56
C VAL A 98 -10.99 -10.28 -13.02
N PRO A 99 -11.62 -11.37 -13.48
CA PRO A 99 -13.02 -11.31 -13.90
C PRO A 99 -13.92 -10.70 -12.81
N PRO A 100 -14.83 -9.78 -13.15
CA PRO A 100 -15.76 -9.21 -12.19
C PRO A 100 -16.60 -10.26 -11.48
N SER A 101 -16.91 -10.03 -10.20
CA SER A 101 -17.77 -10.90 -9.39
C SER A 101 -17.20 -12.31 -9.13
N THR A 102 -15.88 -12.47 -9.12
CA THR A 102 -15.22 -13.77 -8.89
C THR A 102 -14.43 -13.86 -7.57
N ILE A 103 -14.21 -12.75 -6.89
CA ILE A 103 -13.36 -12.70 -5.69
C ILE A 103 -14.21 -12.75 -4.42
N ASN A 104 -13.98 -13.74 -3.57
CA ASN A 104 -14.65 -13.83 -2.27
C ASN A 104 -14.02 -12.89 -1.23
N LEU A 105 -12.69 -12.72 -1.26
CA LEU A 105 -11.96 -11.84 -0.36
C LEU A 105 -10.92 -11.04 -1.12
N ALA A 106 -11.00 -9.72 -1.03
CA ALA A 106 -9.97 -8.80 -1.49
C ALA A 106 -9.33 -8.08 -0.30
N ILE A 107 -8.03 -7.83 -0.37
CA ILE A 107 -7.30 -7.05 0.62
C ILE A 107 -6.65 -5.88 -0.14
N VAL A 108 -6.88 -4.66 0.33
CA VAL A 108 -6.14 -3.45 -0.06
C VAL A 108 -5.52 -2.90 1.19
N GLU A 109 -4.20 -2.91 1.27
CA GLU A 109 -3.50 -2.57 2.51
C GLU A 109 -2.33 -1.63 2.28
N ARG A 110 -2.18 -0.68 3.20
CA ARG A 110 -1.09 0.29 3.25
C ARG A 110 -0.84 0.70 4.70
N TYR A 111 0.43 0.85 5.07
CA TYR A 111 0.83 1.19 6.43
C TYR A 111 1.65 2.48 6.52
N ILE A 112 2.35 2.87 5.46
CA ILE A 112 3.07 4.15 5.40
C ILE A 112 2.27 5.19 4.61
N PRO A 113 2.37 6.49 4.93
CA PRO A 113 1.65 7.52 4.19
C PRO A 113 2.01 7.52 2.70
N PRO A 114 1.08 7.89 1.80
CA PRO A 114 1.39 8.05 0.38
C PRO A 114 2.33 9.24 0.14
N THR A 115 3.04 9.22 -0.98
CA THR A 115 3.92 10.33 -1.39
C THR A 115 3.14 11.62 -1.64
N ASN A 116 1.92 11.51 -2.18
CA ASN A 116 1.07 12.65 -2.51
C ASN A 116 -0.40 12.37 -2.15
N ALA A 117 -1.14 13.44 -1.91
CA ALA A 117 -2.54 13.35 -1.52
C ALA A 117 -3.47 12.84 -2.62
N ARG A 118 -3.08 13.01 -3.89
CA ARG A 118 -3.89 12.56 -5.02
C ARG A 118 -4.10 11.05 -4.98
N GLU A 119 -3.09 10.29 -4.54
CA GLU A 119 -3.18 8.85 -4.39
C GLU A 119 -4.31 8.43 -3.44
N PHE A 120 -4.45 9.14 -2.32
CA PHE A 120 -5.55 8.91 -1.38
C PHE A 120 -6.91 9.36 -1.95
N LEU A 121 -6.98 10.53 -2.57
CA LEU A 121 -8.22 11.07 -3.12
C LEU A 121 -8.77 10.20 -4.26
N GLU A 122 -7.90 9.60 -5.06
CA GLU A 122 -8.29 8.67 -6.12
C GLU A 122 -8.94 7.39 -5.57
N MET A 123 -8.61 6.95 -4.32
CA MET A 123 -9.26 5.77 -3.71
C MET A 123 -10.80 5.88 -3.74
N TYR A 124 -11.34 7.07 -3.51
CA TYR A 124 -12.77 7.33 -3.37
C TYR A 124 -13.42 8.02 -4.59
N SER A 125 -12.73 8.04 -5.73
CA SER A 125 -13.27 8.63 -6.95
C SER A 125 -14.42 7.79 -7.51
N THR A 126 -15.52 8.43 -7.91
CA THR A 126 -16.65 7.77 -8.58
C THR A 126 -16.69 8.04 -10.08
N THR A 127 -15.93 9.01 -10.57
CA THR A 127 -15.90 9.43 -11.99
C THR A 127 -14.54 9.27 -12.62
N GLY A 128 -13.49 9.19 -11.79
CA GLY A 128 -12.13 9.01 -12.22
C GLY A 128 -11.64 7.59 -11.92
N ARG A 129 -10.35 7.50 -11.73
CA ARG A 129 -9.70 6.26 -11.33
C ARG A 129 -9.92 6.00 -9.84
N SER A 130 -10.23 4.77 -9.47
CA SER A 130 -10.46 4.35 -8.11
C SER A 130 -9.96 2.92 -7.88
N PRO A 131 -8.81 2.74 -7.21
CA PRO A 131 -8.33 1.41 -6.81
C PRO A 131 -9.35 0.61 -6.00
N LEU A 132 -10.07 1.26 -5.10
CA LEU A 132 -11.13 0.60 -4.33
C LEU A 132 -12.30 0.20 -5.23
N GLY A 133 -12.69 1.08 -6.18
CA GLY A 133 -13.74 0.77 -7.16
C GLY A 133 -13.42 -0.45 -8.00
N ASP A 134 -12.16 -0.57 -8.45
CA ASP A 134 -11.69 -1.72 -9.21
C ASP A 134 -11.80 -3.01 -8.39
N ARG A 135 -11.39 -3.00 -7.13
CA ARG A 135 -11.49 -4.17 -6.22
C ARG A 135 -12.93 -4.52 -5.88
N LEU A 136 -13.79 -3.51 -5.67
CA LEU A 136 -15.20 -3.74 -5.34
C LEU A 136 -15.99 -4.38 -6.50
N VAL A 137 -15.68 -4.05 -7.76
CA VAL A 137 -16.34 -4.69 -8.89
C VAL A 137 -15.96 -6.17 -9.04
N GLU A 138 -14.74 -6.52 -8.62
CA GLU A 138 -14.22 -7.90 -8.67
C GLU A 138 -14.83 -8.80 -7.60
N LEU A 139 -15.34 -8.25 -6.51
CA LEU A 139 -15.97 -9.03 -5.43
C LEU A 139 -17.19 -9.83 -5.92
N SER A 140 -17.31 -11.04 -5.39
CA SER A 140 -18.51 -11.87 -5.55
C SER A 140 -19.75 -11.14 -4.99
N PRO A 141 -20.88 -11.20 -5.68
CA PRO A 141 -22.15 -10.68 -5.14
C PRO A 141 -22.70 -11.54 -3.98
N ASP A 142 -22.11 -12.71 -3.76
CA ASP A 142 -22.49 -13.64 -2.69
C ASP A 142 -21.55 -13.41 -1.49
N GLU A 143 -21.74 -12.28 -0.79
CA GLU A 143 -21.03 -11.90 0.43
C GLU A 143 -19.52 -11.66 0.24
N GLY A 144 -19.06 -11.36 -1.00
CA GLY A 144 -17.68 -10.99 -1.25
C GLY A 144 -17.23 -9.80 -0.40
N THR A 145 -16.09 -9.91 0.26
CA THR A 145 -15.63 -8.93 1.26
C THR A 145 -14.30 -8.29 0.82
N LEU A 146 -14.20 -6.99 0.97
CA LEU A 146 -12.95 -6.23 0.85
C LEU A 146 -12.48 -5.83 2.24
N ILE A 147 -11.25 -6.19 2.60
CA ILE A 147 -10.53 -5.62 3.74
C ILE A 147 -9.71 -4.45 3.22
N PHE A 148 -9.95 -3.27 3.77
CA PHE A 148 -9.22 -2.05 3.45
C PHE A 148 -8.49 -1.54 4.67
N ILE A 149 -7.15 -1.47 4.60
CA ILE A 149 -6.28 -1.00 5.67
C ILE A 149 -5.51 0.21 5.15
N TYR A 150 -5.60 1.33 5.86
CA TYR A 150 -4.94 2.56 5.43
C TYR A 150 -4.54 3.43 6.63
N PRO A 151 -3.37 4.13 6.57
CA PRO A 151 -2.94 5.00 7.66
C PRO A 151 -3.89 6.17 7.83
N THR A 152 -4.18 6.51 9.07
CA THR A 152 -4.87 7.76 9.44
C THR A 152 -3.89 8.93 9.42
N ARG A 153 -4.37 10.18 9.55
CA ARG A 153 -3.51 11.35 9.73
C ARG A 153 -2.63 11.20 10.97
N THR A 154 -3.21 10.74 12.07
CA THR A 154 -2.46 10.45 13.31
C THR A 154 -1.35 9.43 13.04
N GLY A 155 -1.65 8.32 12.36
CA GLY A 155 -0.64 7.33 11.98
C GLY A 155 0.42 7.88 11.03
N GLY A 156 0.02 8.70 10.07
CA GLY A 156 0.94 9.38 9.17
C GLY A 156 1.92 10.30 9.90
N ARG A 157 1.43 11.06 10.89
CA ARG A 157 2.27 11.90 11.75
C ARG A 157 3.21 11.07 12.63
N THR A 158 2.75 9.97 13.20
CA THR A 158 3.61 9.02 13.94
C THR A 158 4.71 8.49 13.04
N PHE A 159 4.38 8.06 11.82
CA PHE A 159 5.39 7.60 10.85
C PHE A 159 6.42 8.69 10.56
N MET A 160 5.99 9.92 10.29
CA MET A 160 6.91 11.03 9.98
C MET A 160 7.77 11.46 11.16
N ASN A 161 7.20 11.58 12.35
CA ASN A 161 7.88 12.20 13.48
C ASN A 161 8.66 11.19 14.34
N GLU A 162 8.18 9.96 14.47
CA GLU A 162 8.74 8.98 15.40
C GLU A 162 9.46 7.82 14.69
N ILE A 163 9.10 7.53 13.42
CA ILE A 163 9.68 6.39 12.69
C ILE A 163 10.69 6.87 11.65
N LEU A 164 10.30 7.73 10.73
CA LEU A 164 11.17 8.22 9.66
C LEU A 164 12.05 9.41 10.09
N GLY A 165 11.47 10.39 10.78
CA GLY A 165 12.11 11.66 11.14
C GLY A 165 13.43 11.51 11.87
N PRO A 166 13.53 10.70 12.92
CA PRO A 166 14.78 10.50 13.66
C PRO A 166 15.95 10.01 12.81
N ILE A 167 15.67 9.35 11.69
CA ILE A 167 16.68 8.88 10.73
C ILE A 167 16.91 9.91 9.63
N LEU A 168 15.83 10.41 9.03
CA LEU A 168 15.89 11.23 7.82
C LEU A 168 16.40 12.65 8.10
N GLU A 169 15.90 13.33 9.13
CA GLU A 169 16.25 14.72 9.41
C GLU A 169 17.74 14.94 9.73
N PRO A 170 18.37 14.18 10.64
CA PRO A 170 19.81 14.35 10.92
C PRO A 170 20.66 14.03 9.69
N MET A 171 20.23 13.04 8.91
CA MET A 171 20.93 12.68 7.67
C MET A 171 20.86 13.80 6.63
N LEU A 172 19.68 14.34 6.37
CA LEU A 172 19.50 15.43 5.40
C LEU A 172 20.27 16.68 5.85
N ARG A 173 20.24 17.02 7.14
CA ARG A 173 21.01 18.12 7.70
C ARG A 173 22.50 17.94 7.46
N SER A 174 23.03 16.75 7.72
CA SER A 174 24.46 16.45 7.47
C SER A 174 24.80 16.54 5.99
N LEU A 175 23.98 15.98 5.10
CA LEU A 175 24.20 16.04 3.65
C LEU A 175 24.17 17.47 3.11
N VAL A 176 23.25 18.31 3.61
CA VAL A 176 23.16 19.72 3.23
C VAL A 176 24.43 20.46 3.63
N ILE A 177 24.90 20.30 4.86
CA ILE A 177 26.09 21.00 5.38
C ILE A 177 27.37 20.54 4.67
N ILE A 178 27.58 19.21 4.61
CA ILE A 178 28.83 18.64 4.06
C ILE A 178 28.99 18.97 2.57
N ASN A 179 27.89 18.98 1.81
CA ASN A 179 27.94 19.20 0.37
C ASN A 179 27.56 20.64 -0.05
N GLY A 180 27.47 21.59 0.89
CA GLY A 180 27.14 22.99 0.59
C GLY A 180 25.79 23.19 -0.12
N LEU A 181 24.80 22.32 0.15
CA LEU A 181 23.49 22.37 -0.49
C LEU A 181 22.55 23.36 0.22
N SER A 182 21.46 23.73 -0.45
CA SER A 182 20.44 24.60 0.14
C SER A 182 19.64 23.89 1.22
N ALA A 183 19.32 24.59 2.30
CA ALA A 183 18.41 24.14 3.35
C ALA A 183 17.01 23.78 2.79
N ASP A 184 16.55 24.48 1.74
CA ASP A 184 15.27 24.21 1.08
C ASP A 184 15.22 22.82 0.45
N LEU A 185 16.35 22.34 -0.06
CA LEU A 185 16.44 20.98 -0.57
C LEU A 185 16.19 19.97 0.55
N GLY A 186 16.86 20.15 1.70
CA GLY A 186 16.65 19.31 2.88
C GLY A 186 15.21 19.32 3.36
N ALA A 187 14.60 20.50 3.49
CA ALA A 187 13.21 20.65 3.89
C ALA A 187 12.25 19.97 2.91
N THR A 188 12.46 20.14 1.59
CA THR A 188 11.63 19.51 0.56
C THR A 188 11.73 17.97 0.58
N LEU A 189 12.92 17.44 0.82
CA LEU A 189 13.14 15.99 0.91
C LEU A 189 12.59 15.41 2.21
N GLY A 190 12.65 16.17 3.31
CA GLY A 190 12.17 15.74 4.63
C GLY A 190 10.65 15.77 4.82
N THR A 191 9.89 16.35 3.89
CA THR A 191 8.44 16.50 4.03
C THR A 191 7.67 15.54 3.15
N MET A 192 6.69 14.83 3.74
CA MET A 192 5.67 14.07 3.02
C MET A 192 4.34 14.84 3.07
N GLY A 193 4.11 15.66 2.05
CA GLY A 193 2.97 16.61 2.03
C GLY A 193 1.58 15.99 2.08
N ALA A 194 1.46 14.69 1.82
CA ALA A 194 0.18 13.99 1.88
C ALA A 194 -0.33 13.74 3.31
N VAL A 195 0.55 13.71 4.31
CA VAL A 195 0.21 13.32 5.69
C VAL A 195 -0.91 14.21 6.26
N GLU A 196 -0.79 15.53 6.10
CA GLU A 196 -1.79 16.47 6.63
C GLU A 196 -3.14 16.42 5.90
N GLN A 197 -3.18 15.78 4.74
CA GLN A 197 -4.40 15.60 3.94
C GLN A 197 -5.07 14.24 4.15
N LEU A 198 -4.44 13.34 4.90
CA LEU A 198 -5.09 12.12 5.33
C LEU A 198 -6.22 12.45 6.31
N PRO A 199 -7.32 11.69 6.29
CA PRO A 199 -8.38 11.84 7.28
C PRO A 199 -7.97 11.23 8.63
N GLU A 200 -8.60 11.66 9.69
CA GLU A 200 -8.65 10.90 10.93
C GLU A 200 -9.59 9.71 10.77
N PHE A 201 -9.55 8.76 11.71
CA PHE A 201 -10.29 7.49 11.58
C PHE A 201 -11.80 7.68 11.32
N GLU A 202 -12.47 8.55 12.07
CA GLU A 202 -13.92 8.78 11.90
C GLU A 202 -14.25 9.44 10.56
N GLU A 203 -13.38 10.35 10.09
CA GLU A 203 -13.50 10.96 8.77
C GLU A 203 -13.31 9.91 7.65
N ALA A 204 -12.31 9.01 7.79
CA ALA A 204 -12.05 7.94 6.84
C ALA A 204 -13.23 6.96 6.75
N LYS A 205 -13.80 6.59 7.90
CA LYS A 205 -15.01 5.77 8.00
C LYS A 205 -16.18 6.41 7.28
N ALA A 206 -16.48 7.66 7.59
CA ALA A 206 -17.60 8.40 6.97
C ALA A 206 -17.41 8.55 5.44
N GLN A 207 -16.17 8.80 4.98
CA GLN A 207 -15.84 8.86 3.55
C GLN A 207 -16.07 7.52 2.86
N LEU A 208 -15.68 6.41 3.47
CA LEU A 208 -15.86 5.07 2.93
C LEU A 208 -17.35 4.68 2.87
N GLU A 209 -18.13 4.97 3.94
CA GLU A 209 -19.56 4.73 3.98
C GLU A 209 -20.30 5.53 2.90
N ASN A 210 -19.96 6.81 2.73
CA ASN A 210 -20.51 7.66 1.67
C ASN A 210 -20.12 7.14 0.28
N TYR A 211 -18.87 6.72 0.09
CA TYR A 211 -18.41 6.12 -1.16
C TYR A 211 -19.20 4.85 -1.50
N CYS A 212 -19.35 3.92 -0.57
CA CYS A 212 -20.15 2.70 -0.74
C CYS A 212 -21.63 3.02 -1.08
N SER A 213 -22.21 4.01 -0.40
CA SER A 213 -23.58 4.48 -0.67
C SER A 213 -23.72 5.02 -2.09
N ARG A 214 -22.74 5.82 -2.56
CA ARG A 214 -22.73 6.36 -3.93
C ARG A 214 -22.60 5.28 -4.99
N LEU A 215 -21.73 4.29 -4.75
CA LEU A 215 -21.53 3.16 -5.67
C LEU A 215 -22.75 2.23 -5.75
N SER A 216 -23.55 2.18 -4.70
CA SER A 216 -24.75 1.34 -4.64
C SER A 216 -25.95 1.95 -5.40
N ARG A 217 -25.83 3.18 -5.90
CA ARG A 217 -26.89 3.82 -6.71
C ARG A 217 -26.93 3.23 -8.12
N ASN A 218 -28.13 3.11 -8.69
CA ASN A 218 -28.33 2.52 -10.01
C ASN A 218 -27.64 3.27 -11.17
N ASP A 219 -27.36 4.55 -10.99
CA ASP A 219 -26.67 5.41 -11.94
C ASP A 219 -25.16 5.43 -11.81
N SER A 220 -24.60 4.67 -10.84
CA SER A 220 -23.17 4.61 -10.63
C SER A 220 -22.46 3.86 -11.76
N THR A 221 -21.19 4.24 -12.02
CA THR A 221 -20.35 3.58 -13.02
C THR A 221 -20.15 2.09 -12.75
N LEU A 222 -20.13 1.67 -11.48
CA LEU A 222 -20.02 0.25 -11.11
C LEU A 222 -21.29 -0.53 -11.40
N GLN A 223 -22.45 0.08 -11.24
CA GLN A 223 -23.74 -0.54 -11.55
C GLN A 223 -23.94 -0.68 -13.07
N ALA A 224 -23.54 0.31 -13.84
CA ALA A 224 -23.55 0.27 -15.30
C ALA A 224 -22.56 -0.77 -15.87
N PHE A 225 -21.50 -1.09 -15.12
CA PHE A 225 -20.49 -2.04 -15.54
C PHE A 225 -20.99 -3.48 -15.38
N ARG A 226 -21.42 -4.08 -16.49
CA ARG A 226 -21.95 -5.46 -16.61
C ARG A 226 -23.26 -5.76 -15.87
N GLY A 227 -24.12 -4.79 -15.68
CA GLY A 227 -25.57 -5.03 -15.62
C GLY A 227 -26.13 -5.78 -14.40
N ARG A 228 -25.44 -5.90 -13.29
CA ARG A 228 -25.99 -6.45 -12.05
C ARG A 228 -25.90 -5.43 -10.94
N SER A 229 -27.06 -4.98 -10.47
CA SER A 229 -27.11 -4.10 -9.32
C SER A 229 -26.56 -4.82 -8.08
N ALA A 230 -25.67 -4.14 -7.38
CA ALA A 230 -25.04 -4.62 -6.15
C ALA A 230 -25.09 -3.53 -5.09
N ARG A 231 -25.18 -3.94 -3.84
CA ARG A 231 -25.10 -3.05 -2.68
C ARG A 231 -23.73 -3.26 -2.01
N TYR A 232 -23.10 -2.15 -1.63
CA TYR A 232 -21.87 -2.13 -0.88
C TYR A 232 -22.11 -1.53 0.50
N SER A 233 -21.66 -2.18 1.56
CA SER A 233 -21.82 -1.72 2.93
C SER A 233 -20.56 -1.94 3.75
N VAL A 234 -20.19 -0.97 4.58
CA VAL A 234 -19.16 -1.14 5.60
C VAL A 234 -19.75 -1.98 6.72
N VAL A 235 -19.23 -3.17 6.94
CA VAL A 235 -19.71 -4.13 7.95
C VAL A 235 -18.83 -4.18 9.20
N HIS A 236 -17.60 -3.67 9.09
CA HIS A 236 -16.67 -3.54 10.20
C HIS A 236 -15.80 -2.31 10.00
N ALA A 237 -15.49 -1.63 11.09
CA ALA A 237 -14.52 -0.55 11.13
C ALA A 237 -13.86 -0.53 12.50
N SER A 238 -12.54 -0.63 12.55
CA SER A 238 -11.74 -0.51 13.77
C SER A 238 -10.50 0.34 13.51
N LYS A 239 -9.96 0.87 14.59
CA LYS A 239 -8.71 1.61 14.62
C LYS A 239 -7.67 0.72 15.30
N GLU A 240 -6.56 0.48 14.62
CA GLU A 240 -5.49 -0.39 15.06
C GLU A 240 -4.15 0.34 15.08
N GLU A 241 -3.25 -0.10 15.92
CA GLU A 241 -1.87 0.36 15.97
C GLU A 241 -0.95 -0.75 15.50
N VAL A 242 -0.20 -0.52 14.42
CA VAL A 242 0.65 -1.52 13.78
C VAL A 242 2.12 -1.16 13.95
N ALA A 243 2.86 -2.01 14.65
CA ALA A 243 4.31 -1.89 14.72
C ALA A 243 4.94 -2.24 13.38
N LEU A 244 5.80 -1.35 12.86
CA LEU A 244 6.45 -1.55 11.57
C LEU A 244 7.86 -2.10 11.76
N GLU A 245 8.13 -3.25 11.16
CA GLU A 245 9.49 -3.78 11.11
C GLU A 245 10.39 -2.84 10.31
N ARG A 246 11.57 -2.50 10.87
CA ARG A 246 12.50 -1.52 10.31
C ARG A 246 12.89 -1.82 8.87
N LYS A 247 13.28 -3.06 8.59
CA LYS A 247 13.70 -3.48 7.26
C LYS A 247 12.55 -3.38 6.24
N VAL A 248 11.36 -3.82 6.62
CA VAL A 248 10.19 -3.83 5.76
C VAL A 248 9.78 -2.43 5.35
N TRP A 249 9.54 -1.54 6.33
CA TRP A 249 9.07 -0.19 5.97
C TRP A 249 10.12 0.62 5.23
N ALA A 250 11.43 0.45 5.53
CA ALA A 250 12.47 1.25 4.91
C ALA A 250 12.81 0.76 3.51
N GLU A 251 13.13 -0.52 3.34
CA GLU A 251 13.62 -1.07 2.08
C GLU A 251 12.48 -1.41 1.11
N ASP A 252 11.45 -2.13 1.61
CA ASP A 252 10.37 -2.62 0.75
C ASP A 252 9.33 -1.55 0.43
N TRP A 253 9.07 -0.61 1.36
CA TRP A 253 8.01 0.37 1.16
C TRP A 253 8.54 1.77 0.87
N TRP A 254 9.25 2.39 1.82
CA TRP A 254 9.63 3.79 1.70
C TRP A 254 10.57 4.04 0.51
N ILE A 255 11.63 3.25 0.38
CA ILE A 255 12.57 3.42 -0.75
C ILE A 255 11.88 3.22 -2.08
N LYS A 256 11.09 2.16 -2.22
CA LYS A 256 10.38 1.87 -3.48
C LYS A 256 9.39 2.99 -3.81
N GLN A 257 8.71 3.53 -2.81
CA GLN A 257 7.77 4.62 -2.94
C GLN A 257 8.45 5.97 -3.25
N GLU A 258 9.47 6.35 -2.47
CA GLU A 258 10.03 7.69 -2.49
C GLU A 258 11.13 7.90 -3.52
N LYS A 259 11.74 6.84 -4.03
CA LYS A 259 12.81 6.92 -5.04
C LYS A 259 12.47 7.81 -6.25
N PRO A 260 11.27 7.75 -6.85
CA PRO A 260 10.88 8.65 -7.95
C PRO A 260 10.83 10.12 -7.50
N ARG A 261 10.26 10.40 -6.32
CA ARG A 261 10.18 11.76 -5.76
C ARG A 261 11.57 12.33 -5.45
N VAL A 262 12.40 11.56 -4.75
CA VAL A 262 13.78 11.95 -4.41
C VAL A 262 14.55 12.30 -5.69
N ARG A 263 14.46 11.47 -6.72
CA ARG A 263 15.07 11.75 -8.04
C ARG A 263 14.57 13.04 -8.66
N ALA A 264 13.27 13.25 -8.67
CA ALA A 264 12.66 14.44 -9.26
C ALA A 264 13.07 15.72 -8.50
N VAL A 265 13.07 15.69 -7.16
CA VAL A 265 13.46 16.84 -6.31
C VAL A 265 14.94 17.17 -6.51
N VAL A 266 15.83 16.19 -6.45
CA VAL A 266 17.27 16.39 -6.64
C VAL A 266 17.54 16.88 -8.07
N ALA A 267 16.97 16.25 -9.10
CA ALA A 267 17.16 16.69 -10.48
C ALA A 267 16.63 18.12 -10.74
N LYS A 268 15.51 18.50 -10.11
CA LYS A 268 14.97 19.86 -10.18
C LYS A 268 15.93 20.87 -9.52
N TYR A 269 16.44 20.53 -8.33
CA TYR A 269 17.37 21.37 -7.59
C TYR A 269 18.62 21.68 -8.43
N PHE A 270 19.29 20.66 -8.97
CA PHE A 270 20.51 20.87 -9.78
C PHE A 270 20.26 21.58 -11.10
N ARG A 271 19.08 21.47 -11.70
CA ARG A 271 18.69 22.23 -12.90
C ARG A 271 18.48 23.71 -12.61
N LEU A 272 17.84 24.05 -11.48
CA LEU A 272 17.53 25.43 -11.09
C LEU A 272 18.75 26.16 -10.55
N ALA A 273 19.66 25.45 -9.91
CA ALA A 273 20.86 26.04 -9.34
C ALA A 273 21.81 26.61 -10.40
N ASN A 274 21.60 26.38 -11.72
CA ASN A 274 22.36 26.88 -12.88
C ASN A 274 23.88 26.89 -12.69
N ARG A 275 24.31 26.28 -11.61
CA ARG A 275 25.67 26.04 -11.16
C ARG A 275 25.66 24.58 -10.68
N LEU A 276 26.15 23.69 -11.49
CA LEU A 276 27.08 22.74 -10.92
C LEU A 276 28.14 23.67 -10.33
N PRO A 277 28.29 23.77 -9.01
CA PRO A 277 29.46 24.42 -8.48
C PRO A 277 30.60 23.72 -9.21
N ALA A 278 31.53 24.48 -9.83
CA ALA A 278 32.74 23.89 -10.40
C ALA A 278 33.47 23.01 -9.35
N ASP A 279 33.07 23.19 -8.09
CA ASP A 279 33.51 22.53 -6.88
C ASP A 279 32.41 21.68 -6.19
N ALA A 280 31.30 21.29 -6.86
CA ALA A 280 30.33 20.42 -6.23
C ALA A 280 30.94 19.04 -6.02
N GLU A 281 31.28 18.75 -4.79
CA GLU A 281 31.87 17.48 -4.35
C GLU A 281 30.90 16.29 -4.50
N VAL A 282 29.63 16.53 -4.85
CA VAL A 282 28.63 15.44 -4.96
C VAL A 282 27.84 15.52 -6.26
N MET A 283 27.78 14.42 -6.98
CA MET A 283 26.92 14.27 -8.18
C MET A 283 25.45 13.98 -7.78
N PRO A 284 24.47 14.44 -8.60
CA PRO A 284 23.04 14.18 -8.31
C PRO A 284 22.69 12.72 -8.05
N VAL A 285 23.27 11.79 -8.81
CA VAL A 285 23.07 10.35 -8.67
C VAL A 285 23.60 9.85 -7.33
N GLU A 286 24.77 10.33 -6.94
CA GLU A 286 25.40 9.97 -5.67
C GLU A 286 24.62 10.52 -4.46
N LEU A 287 24.10 11.75 -4.55
CA LEU A 287 23.23 12.32 -3.52
C LEU A 287 21.95 11.51 -3.36
N ILE A 288 21.29 11.13 -4.46
CA ILE A 288 20.10 10.28 -4.43
C ILE A 288 20.42 8.97 -3.72
N GLN A 289 21.53 8.31 -4.08
CA GLN A 289 21.92 7.04 -3.48
C GLN A 289 22.21 7.18 -1.98
N LYS A 290 22.97 8.22 -1.58
CA LYS A 290 23.26 8.51 -0.17
C LYS A 290 21.98 8.72 0.66
N ILE A 291 20.92 9.33 0.09
CA ILE A 291 19.65 9.52 0.77
C ILE A 291 18.93 8.17 0.95
N LEU A 292 18.81 7.39 -0.12
CA LEU A 292 18.09 6.12 -0.08
C LEU A 292 18.79 5.10 0.82
N ASP A 293 20.09 4.91 0.66
CA ASP A 293 20.90 4.00 1.48
C ASP A 293 20.96 4.46 2.94
N GLY A 294 20.97 5.76 3.16
CA GLY A 294 20.94 6.33 4.49
C GLY A 294 19.65 6.00 5.24
N VAL A 295 18.49 6.04 4.58
CA VAL A 295 17.22 5.61 5.21
C VAL A 295 17.22 4.09 5.41
N ALA A 296 17.73 3.29 4.48
CA ALA A 296 17.79 1.84 4.63
C ALA A 296 18.71 1.40 5.77
N GLY A 297 19.95 1.90 5.77
CA GLY A 297 21.03 1.33 6.57
C GLY A 297 21.29 1.99 7.92
N ARG A 298 20.80 3.24 8.19
CA ARG A 298 21.05 3.91 9.47
C ARG A 298 20.20 3.33 10.59
N ALA A 299 20.82 3.04 11.72
CA ALA A 299 20.10 2.75 12.96
C ALA A 299 19.44 4.01 13.52
N TYR A 300 18.45 3.83 14.38
CA TYR A 300 17.91 4.92 15.19
C TYR A 300 19.00 5.49 16.11
N PRO A 301 19.06 6.81 16.27
CA PRO A 301 19.87 7.38 17.35
C PRO A 301 19.42 6.82 18.71
N PRO A 302 20.36 6.60 19.65
CA PRO A 302 20.01 6.05 20.97
C PRO A 302 18.86 6.83 21.63
N GLY A 303 17.83 6.11 22.06
CA GLY A 303 16.64 6.67 22.72
C GLY A 303 15.62 7.32 21.80
N THR A 304 15.73 7.12 20.47
CA THR A 304 14.75 7.60 19.48
C THR A 304 14.05 6.46 18.75
N GLU A 305 14.21 5.23 19.21
CA GLU A 305 13.45 4.09 18.68
C GLU A 305 11.95 4.35 18.85
N PRO A 306 11.13 4.02 17.84
CA PRO A 306 9.68 4.22 17.93
C PRO A 306 9.09 3.52 19.15
N SER A 307 8.36 4.27 19.96
CA SER A 307 7.70 3.74 21.18
C SER A 307 6.31 3.17 20.89
N ARG A 308 5.76 3.49 19.70
CA ARG A 308 4.44 3.05 19.24
C ARG A 308 4.43 2.77 17.75
N GLY A 309 3.38 2.08 17.31
CA GLY A 309 3.14 1.76 15.91
C GLY A 309 2.44 2.89 15.14
N VAL A 310 2.17 2.62 13.88
CA VAL A 310 1.38 3.50 13.02
C VAL A 310 -0.10 3.21 13.22
N GLU A 311 -0.90 4.24 13.52
CA GLU A 311 -2.35 4.11 13.57
C GLU A 311 -2.90 3.92 12.16
N VAL A 312 -3.70 2.87 11.97
CA VAL A 312 -4.40 2.56 10.73
C VAL A 312 -5.89 2.37 10.99
N GLY A 313 -6.72 2.76 10.02
CA GLY A 313 -8.10 2.33 9.94
C GLY A 313 -8.18 0.97 9.24
N VAL A 314 -8.88 0.02 9.85
CA VAL A 314 -9.19 -1.30 9.29
C VAL A 314 -10.68 -1.36 9.02
N PHE A 315 -11.06 -1.54 7.75
CA PHE A 315 -12.45 -1.53 7.32
C PHE A 315 -12.76 -2.82 6.55
N ALA A 316 -13.94 -3.40 6.78
CA ALA A 316 -14.47 -4.47 5.94
C ALA A 316 -15.68 -3.96 5.16
N VAL A 317 -15.62 -4.04 3.83
CA VAL A 317 -16.73 -3.68 2.93
C VAL A 317 -17.27 -4.95 2.31
N ARG A 318 -18.57 -5.17 2.46
CA ARG A 318 -19.27 -6.33 1.90
C ARG A 318 -20.07 -5.94 0.67
N LYS A 319 -20.00 -6.81 -0.35
CA LYS A 319 -20.85 -6.74 -1.53
C LYS A 319 -21.99 -7.73 -1.41
N SER A 320 -23.21 -7.29 -1.61
CA SER A 320 -24.41 -8.14 -1.64
C SER A 320 -25.23 -7.85 -2.88
N ARG A 321 -26.12 -8.78 -3.24
CA ARG A 321 -27.08 -8.58 -4.33
C ARG A 321 -28.08 -7.51 -3.91
N SER A 322 -28.44 -6.61 -4.83
CA SER A 322 -29.66 -5.79 -4.65
C SER A 322 -30.87 -6.70 -4.85
N THR A 323 -31.69 -6.77 -3.86
CA THR A 323 -33.03 -7.38 -3.93
C THR A 323 -33.96 -6.51 -4.75
#